data_ea94fa3bed072e2fba4dcbe2857a5afa
#
_entry.id   ea94fa3bed072e2fba4dcbe2857a5afa
#
_cell.length_a   1.000
_cell.length_b   1.000
_cell.length_c   1.000
_cell.angle_alpha   90.00
_cell.angle_beta   90.00
_cell.angle_gamma   90.00
#
_symmetry.space_group_name_H-M   'P 1'
#
loop_
_entity.id
_entity.type
_entity.pdbx_description
1 polymer ?
#
loop_
_entity_poly.entity_id
_entity_poly.type
_entity_poly.pdbx_seq_one_letter_code
_entity_poly.pdbx_strand_id
1 'polypeptide(L)'
;LGTADIIYNGDLSKWKKWGNSLMLRLALRMVKVDPAAAQEWAGKAISGGVMESNDDIAFITHETGGNGIIRNGNGEVFTADRSARISKTFLDMLEDRDDPRIRVYAALPPDNGVVDDNPANQKGLPNGLDATSIQSYSGGDDLSTYSEPNSKFLMSEGAPMFWQTYAEVEFMLAEAAVRWGLAGGATAAETHYEDEVTAAMKYLAMYDPGAAISDAEISDYLDANPYDAGNALEQINTQYYLAI
;
A
#
# COMPACT_ATOMS: atom_id res chain seq x y z
N LEU A 1 -13.64 -19.32 -18.78
CA LEU A 1 -13.89 -18.23 -17.80
C LEU A 1 -14.21 -16.92 -18.55
N GLY A 2 -13.35 -16.42 -19.43
CA GLY A 2 -13.62 -15.24 -20.27
C GLY A 2 -14.17 -14.06 -19.48
N THR A 3 -15.16 -13.37 -20.03
CA THR A 3 -15.79 -12.16 -19.44
C THR A 3 -16.50 -12.37 -18.10
N ALA A 4 -16.69 -13.61 -17.64
CA ALA A 4 -17.22 -13.88 -16.30
C ALA A 4 -16.13 -13.75 -15.20
N ASP A 5 -14.87 -13.72 -15.60
CA ASP A 5 -13.74 -13.45 -14.71
C ASP A 5 -13.46 -11.94 -14.67
N ILE A 6 -13.87 -11.30 -13.59
CA ILE A 6 -13.77 -9.85 -13.41
C ILE A 6 -12.39 -9.37 -12.96
N ILE A 7 -11.44 -10.29 -12.68
CA ILE A 7 -10.09 -9.94 -12.24
C ILE A 7 -9.13 -9.96 -13.43
N TYR A 8 -9.02 -11.08 -14.14
CA TYR A 8 -8.04 -11.28 -15.20
C TYR A 8 -8.64 -11.59 -16.56
N ASN A 9 -9.97 -11.47 -16.70
CA ASN A 9 -10.69 -11.73 -17.95
C ASN A 9 -10.38 -13.09 -18.59
N GLY A 10 -10.11 -14.09 -17.73
CA GLY A 10 -9.82 -15.47 -18.13
C GLY A 10 -8.35 -15.79 -18.38
N ASP A 11 -7.43 -14.88 -18.07
CA ASP A 11 -5.99 -15.13 -18.21
C ASP A 11 -5.50 -16.09 -17.11
N LEU A 12 -5.30 -17.36 -17.49
CA LEU A 12 -4.86 -18.42 -16.59
C LEU A 12 -3.39 -18.23 -16.13
N SER A 13 -2.57 -17.53 -16.90
CA SER A 13 -1.18 -17.27 -16.51
C SER A 13 -1.12 -16.30 -15.34
N LYS A 14 -1.91 -15.23 -15.36
CA LYS A 14 -2.05 -14.28 -14.25
C LYS A 14 -2.68 -14.94 -13.02
N TRP A 15 -3.70 -15.79 -13.21
CA TRP A 15 -4.27 -16.59 -12.12
C TRP A 15 -3.24 -17.48 -11.44
N LYS A 16 -2.36 -18.12 -12.21
CA LYS A 16 -1.27 -18.94 -11.67
C LYS A 16 -0.29 -18.09 -10.88
N LYS A 17 0.15 -16.95 -11.43
CA LYS A 17 1.05 -16.02 -10.73
C LYS A 17 0.44 -15.53 -9.42
N TRP A 18 -0.84 -15.11 -9.45
CA TRP A 18 -1.52 -14.69 -8.22
C TRP A 18 -1.65 -15.82 -7.20
N GLY A 19 -2.00 -17.03 -7.62
CA GLY A 19 -2.06 -18.19 -6.72
C GLY A 19 -0.73 -18.48 -6.04
N ASN A 20 0.40 -18.39 -6.77
CA ASN A 20 1.74 -18.54 -6.19
C ASN A 20 2.09 -17.36 -5.28
N SER A 21 1.74 -16.13 -5.65
CA SER A 21 1.95 -14.94 -4.82
C SER A 21 1.18 -15.02 -3.50
N LEU A 22 -0.06 -15.52 -3.54
CA LEU A 22 -0.84 -15.78 -2.33
C LEU A 22 -0.22 -16.90 -1.48
N MET A 23 0.31 -17.96 -2.11
CA MET A 23 1.06 -19.00 -1.40
C MET A 23 2.30 -18.44 -0.71
N LEU A 24 3.04 -17.51 -1.35
CA LEU A 24 4.17 -16.82 -0.75
C LEU A 24 3.74 -15.99 0.47
N ARG A 25 2.63 -15.23 0.36
CA ARG A 25 2.04 -14.48 1.48
C ARG A 25 1.73 -15.38 2.67
N LEU A 26 1.09 -16.50 2.44
CA LEU A 26 0.74 -17.46 3.50
C LEU A 26 1.99 -18.10 4.12
N ALA A 27 2.99 -18.43 3.31
CA ALA A 27 4.27 -18.98 3.79
C ALA A 27 4.97 -18.01 4.75
N LEU A 28 5.08 -16.73 4.39
CA LEU A 28 5.71 -15.73 5.27
C LEU A 28 4.93 -15.47 6.56
N ARG A 29 3.61 -15.64 6.57
CA ARG A 29 2.82 -15.59 7.82
C ARG A 29 3.14 -16.73 8.79
N MET A 30 3.73 -17.82 8.32
CA MET A 30 4.11 -18.97 9.14
C MET A 30 5.49 -18.84 9.78
N VAL A 31 6.30 -17.83 9.45
CA VAL A 31 7.70 -17.68 9.88
C VAL A 31 7.92 -17.87 11.39
N LYS A 32 7.00 -17.39 12.23
CA LYS A 32 7.11 -17.51 13.69
C LYS A 32 6.53 -18.81 14.25
N VAL A 33 5.69 -19.52 13.49
CA VAL A 33 4.97 -20.73 13.95
C VAL A 33 5.70 -21.98 13.48
N ASP A 34 6.07 -22.03 12.21
CA ASP A 34 6.82 -23.14 11.59
C ASP A 34 7.79 -22.57 10.53
N PRO A 35 9.01 -22.16 10.94
CA PRO A 35 9.98 -21.58 10.04
C PRO A 35 10.42 -22.52 8.90
N ALA A 36 10.44 -23.83 9.15
CA ALA A 36 10.85 -24.81 8.13
C ALA A 36 9.80 -24.95 7.03
N ALA A 37 8.52 -25.08 7.40
CA ALA A 37 7.43 -25.08 6.44
C ALA A 37 7.32 -23.73 5.73
N ALA A 38 7.52 -22.60 6.43
CA ALA A 38 7.53 -21.27 5.82
C ALA A 38 8.56 -21.18 4.69
N GLN A 39 9.81 -21.57 4.92
CA GLN A 39 10.87 -21.59 3.92
C GLN A 39 10.54 -22.53 2.74
N GLU A 40 10.04 -23.73 3.02
CA GLU A 40 9.70 -24.72 1.99
C GLU A 40 8.61 -24.18 1.05
N TRP A 41 7.51 -23.67 1.61
CA TRP A 41 6.39 -23.16 0.81
C TRP A 41 6.72 -21.85 0.10
N ALA A 42 7.53 -20.97 0.69
CA ALA A 42 8.06 -19.79 0.00
C ALA A 42 8.90 -20.20 -1.23
N GLY A 43 9.80 -21.16 -1.07
CA GLY A 43 10.60 -21.68 -2.19
C GLY A 43 9.75 -22.28 -3.31
N LYS A 44 8.69 -23.02 -2.98
CA LYS A 44 7.73 -23.56 -3.96
C LYS A 44 6.96 -22.46 -4.68
N ALA A 45 6.51 -21.44 -3.95
CA ALA A 45 5.80 -20.31 -4.51
C ALA A 45 6.66 -19.55 -5.54
N ILE A 46 7.87 -19.17 -5.14
CA ILE A 46 8.83 -18.46 -5.99
C ILE A 46 9.17 -19.27 -7.24
N SER A 47 9.48 -20.57 -7.08
CA SER A 47 9.78 -21.46 -8.20
C SER A 47 8.58 -21.69 -9.13
N GLY A 48 7.36 -21.55 -8.63
CA GLY A 48 6.12 -21.66 -9.41
C GLY A 48 5.84 -20.46 -10.31
N GLY A 49 6.52 -19.33 -10.07
CA GLY A 49 6.33 -18.03 -10.72
C GLY A 49 5.27 -17.20 -10.02
N VAL A 50 5.69 -16.10 -9.42
CA VAL A 50 4.85 -15.09 -8.74
C VAL A 50 4.54 -13.92 -9.69
N MET A 51 3.82 -12.90 -9.26
CA MET A 51 3.63 -11.65 -10.01
C MET A 51 4.99 -11.01 -10.35
N GLU A 52 5.10 -10.41 -11.53
CA GLU A 52 6.34 -9.87 -12.07
C GLU A 52 6.25 -8.37 -12.41
N SER A 53 5.05 -7.79 -12.36
CA SER A 53 4.83 -6.36 -12.62
C SER A 53 3.48 -5.89 -12.10
N ASN A 54 3.25 -4.58 -12.10
CA ASN A 54 1.95 -3.99 -11.78
C ASN A 54 0.83 -4.45 -12.75
N ASP A 55 1.15 -4.98 -13.92
CA ASP A 55 0.16 -5.57 -14.84
C ASP A 55 -0.43 -6.88 -14.32
N ASP A 56 0.24 -7.53 -13.38
CA ASP A 56 -0.23 -8.78 -12.75
C ASP A 56 -1.07 -8.54 -11.48
N ILE A 57 -1.27 -7.29 -11.06
CA ILE A 57 -2.03 -6.94 -9.85
C ILE A 57 -3.43 -7.56 -9.90
N ALA A 58 -3.81 -8.22 -8.81
CA ALA A 58 -5.16 -8.75 -8.62
C ALA A 58 -6.06 -7.66 -8.02
N PHE A 59 -6.95 -7.11 -8.82
CA PHE A 59 -7.88 -6.06 -8.38
C PHE A 59 -9.24 -6.18 -9.10
N ILE A 60 -10.22 -5.53 -8.52
CA ILE A 60 -11.53 -5.31 -9.17
C ILE A 60 -11.79 -3.81 -9.29
N THR A 61 -12.42 -3.42 -10.37
CA THR A 61 -12.91 -2.06 -10.57
C THR A 61 -14.33 -1.93 -10.03
N HIS A 62 -14.65 -0.75 -9.52
CA HIS A 62 -16.00 -0.39 -9.08
C HIS A 62 -16.54 0.73 -9.97
N GLU A 63 -17.84 0.97 -9.88
CA GLU A 63 -18.50 2.03 -10.62
C GLU A 63 -19.08 3.07 -9.66
N THR A 64 -19.06 4.33 -10.07
CA THR A 64 -19.75 5.40 -9.37
C THR A 64 -21.24 5.38 -9.73
N GLY A 65 -22.10 5.57 -8.75
CA GLY A 65 -23.56 5.55 -8.96
C GLY A 65 -24.18 4.15 -8.82
N GLY A 66 -25.39 3.98 -9.32
CA GLY A 66 -26.12 2.71 -9.18
C GLY A 66 -26.69 2.47 -7.78
N ASN A 67 -26.89 1.21 -7.41
CA ASN A 67 -27.60 0.79 -6.19
C ASN A 67 -26.68 0.33 -5.04
N GLY A 68 -25.43 0.77 -5.01
CA GLY A 68 -24.47 0.47 -3.94
C GLY A 68 -23.75 -0.89 -4.06
N ILE A 69 -24.28 -1.85 -4.81
CA ILE A 69 -23.70 -3.22 -4.92
C ILE A 69 -22.36 -3.20 -5.68
N ILE A 70 -22.20 -2.24 -6.59
CA ILE A 70 -21.05 -2.13 -7.48
C ILE A 70 -20.05 -1.04 -7.06
N ARG A 71 -20.28 -0.40 -5.92
CA ARG A 71 -19.43 0.66 -5.38
C ARG A 71 -18.31 0.11 -4.51
N ASN A 72 -17.22 0.84 -4.40
CA ASN A 72 -16.20 0.56 -3.41
C ASN A 72 -16.73 0.87 -2.01
N GLY A 73 -16.77 -0.15 -1.14
CA GLY A 73 -17.31 -0.01 0.21
C GLY A 73 -16.58 1.01 1.07
N ASN A 74 -15.25 1.17 0.92
CA ASN A 74 -14.49 2.18 1.65
C ASN A 74 -14.89 3.59 1.21
N GLY A 75 -15.04 3.83 -0.09
CA GLY A 75 -15.51 5.11 -0.62
C GLY A 75 -16.94 5.42 -0.18
N GLU A 76 -17.83 4.43 -0.17
CA GLU A 76 -19.22 4.61 0.26
C GLU A 76 -19.30 4.96 1.76
N VAL A 77 -18.58 4.23 2.62
CA VAL A 77 -18.52 4.51 4.06
C VAL A 77 -17.92 5.89 4.32
N PHE A 78 -16.82 6.23 3.65
CA PHE A 78 -16.18 7.52 3.81
C PHE A 78 -17.06 8.69 3.34
N THR A 79 -17.86 8.49 2.29
CA THR A 79 -18.83 9.50 1.83
C THR A 79 -19.95 9.72 2.86
N ALA A 80 -20.37 8.64 3.53
CA ALA A 80 -21.42 8.71 4.56
C ALA A 80 -20.92 9.28 5.90
N ASP A 81 -19.67 8.97 6.28
CA ASP A 81 -19.05 9.38 7.54
C ASP A 81 -17.57 9.70 7.36
N ARG A 82 -17.24 10.97 7.33
CA ARG A 82 -15.87 11.51 7.18
C ARG A 82 -15.13 11.62 8.51
N SER A 83 -15.35 10.72 9.45
CA SER A 83 -14.68 10.74 10.76
C SER A 83 -13.28 10.10 10.74
N ALA A 84 -12.94 9.32 9.70
CA ALA A 84 -11.62 8.71 9.57
C ALA A 84 -10.51 9.77 9.51
N ARG A 85 -9.40 9.52 10.22
CA ARG A 85 -8.22 10.40 10.23
C ARG A 85 -6.95 9.58 10.01
N ILE A 86 -5.98 10.20 9.37
CA ILE A 86 -4.64 9.62 9.20
C ILE A 86 -3.95 9.56 10.56
N SER A 87 -3.42 8.40 10.89
CA SER A 87 -2.62 8.20 12.10
C SER A 87 -1.36 9.06 12.10
N LYS A 88 -1.07 9.72 13.24
CA LYS A 88 0.18 10.46 13.39
C LYS A 88 1.41 9.58 13.14
N THR A 89 1.41 8.36 13.66
CA THR A 89 2.52 7.42 13.45
C THR A 89 2.76 7.13 11.96
N PHE A 90 1.67 6.92 11.19
CA PHE A 90 1.79 6.67 9.74
C PHE A 90 2.31 7.91 9.01
N LEU A 91 1.76 9.08 9.33
CA LEU A 91 2.17 10.33 8.70
C LEU A 91 3.63 10.68 9.03
N ASP A 92 4.04 10.58 10.31
CA ASP A 92 5.43 10.80 10.73
C ASP A 92 6.41 9.89 9.96
N MET A 93 6.06 8.62 9.73
CA MET A 93 6.91 7.70 8.96
C MET A 93 7.11 8.15 7.51
N LEU A 94 6.10 8.78 6.91
CA LEU A 94 6.21 9.35 5.56
C LEU A 94 7.00 10.66 5.57
N GLU A 95 6.72 11.55 6.54
CA GLU A 95 7.38 12.85 6.70
C GLU A 95 8.89 12.67 6.97
N ASP A 96 9.26 11.77 7.87
CA ASP A 96 10.66 11.48 8.23
C ASP A 96 11.51 10.99 7.04
N ARG A 97 10.86 10.62 5.93
CA ARG A 97 11.49 10.11 4.70
C ARG A 97 11.30 10.99 3.48
N ASP A 98 10.70 12.16 3.65
CA ASP A 98 10.30 13.03 2.53
C ASP A 98 9.51 12.25 1.45
N ASP A 99 8.58 11.38 1.89
CA ASP A 99 7.89 10.42 1.03
C ASP A 99 6.83 11.09 0.15
N PRO A 100 6.95 11.00 -1.18
CA PRO A 100 6.02 11.66 -2.10
C PRO A 100 4.58 11.11 -2.03
N ARG A 101 4.37 9.93 -1.40
CA ARG A 101 3.04 9.34 -1.21
C ARG A 101 2.16 10.14 -0.25
N ILE A 102 2.73 11.06 0.57
CA ILE A 102 1.95 11.90 1.50
C ILE A 102 0.79 12.59 0.76
N ARG A 103 1.06 13.25 -0.36
CA ARG A 103 0.04 13.97 -1.15
C ARG A 103 -1.06 13.07 -1.72
N VAL A 104 -0.79 11.77 -1.82
CA VAL A 104 -1.76 10.79 -2.30
C VAL A 104 -2.58 10.22 -1.15
N TYR A 105 -1.95 9.95 -0.01
CA TYR A 105 -2.59 9.29 1.11
C TYR A 105 -3.36 10.25 2.03
N ALA A 106 -2.86 11.46 2.21
CA ALA A 106 -3.37 12.41 3.20
C ALA A 106 -3.85 13.71 2.56
N ALA A 107 -4.96 14.22 3.07
CA ALA A 107 -5.45 15.55 2.76
C ALA A 107 -6.19 16.15 3.98
N LEU A 108 -6.19 17.47 4.11
CA LEU A 108 -7.10 18.10 5.04
C LEU A 108 -8.55 17.99 4.55
N PRO A 109 -9.53 17.89 5.46
CA PRO A 109 -10.94 17.94 5.10
C PRO A 109 -11.23 19.14 4.19
N PRO A 110 -12.07 18.99 3.13
CA PRO A 110 -12.31 20.06 2.19
C PRO A 110 -12.84 21.34 2.85
N ASP A 111 -12.21 22.47 2.56
CA ASP A 111 -12.76 23.78 2.84
C ASP A 111 -13.34 24.37 1.55
N ASN A 112 -14.64 24.74 1.59
CA ASN A 112 -15.37 25.22 0.42
C ASN A 112 -15.25 24.30 -0.83
N GLY A 113 -15.15 22.99 -0.59
CA GLY A 113 -15.03 21.97 -1.65
C GLY A 113 -13.61 21.81 -2.22
N VAL A 114 -12.62 22.50 -1.67
CA VAL A 114 -11.20 22.37 -2.06
C VAL A 114 -10.49 21.44 -1.09
N VAL A 115 -9.89 20.39 -1.63
CA VAL A 115 -9.06 19.43 -0.88
C VAL A 115 -7.62 19.96 -0.85
N ASP A 116 -7.05 20.12 0.35
CA ASP A 116 -5.65 20.49 0.54
C ASP A 116 -4.81 19.23 0.74
N ASP A 117 -4.11 18.81 -0.31
CA ASP A 117 -3.19 17.67 -0.35
C ASP A 117 -1.70 18.09 -0.33
N ASN A 118 -1.42 19.36 0.04
CA ASN A 118 -0.03 19.82 0.20
C ASN A 118 0.65 19.10 1.38
N PRO A 119 1.75 18.36 1.16
CA PRO A 119 2.45 17.63 2.22
C PRO A 119 2.80 18.47 3.45
N ALA A 120 3.16 19.74 3.26
CA ALA A 120 3.55 20.64 4.35
C ALA A 120 2.41 21.01 5.30
N ASN A 121 1.15 20.80 4.90
CA ASN A 121 -0.03 21.16 5.68
C ASN A 121 -0.65 19.95 6.42
N GLN A 122 -0.14 18.74 6.17
CA GLN A 122 -0.76 17.53 6.71
C GLN A 122 -0.50 17.39 8.22
N LYS A 123 -1.46 16.83 8.93
CA LYS A 123 -1.39 16.64 10.39
C LYS A 123 -2.03 15.31 10.78
N GLY A 124 -1.23 14.39 11.29
CA GLY A 124 -1.69 13.08 11.75
C GLY A 124 -2.36 13.13 13.13
N LEU A 125 -3.41 12.35 13.33
CA LEU A 125 -4.09 12.21 14.62
C LEU A 125 -3.39 11.12 15.46
N PRO A 126 -2.95 11.41 16.70
CA PRO A 126 -2.40 10.41 17.60
C PRO A 126 -3.39 9.29 17.89
N ASN A 127 -2.92 8.06 17.90
CA ASN A 127 -3.70 6.89 18.26
C ASN A 127 -4.02 6.88 19.79
N GLY A 128 -5.15 6.27 20.15
CA GLY A 128 -5.51 6.05 21.55
C GLY A 128 -6.19 7.22 22.24
N LEU A 129 -6.57 8.27 21.50
CA LEU A 129 -7.36 9.37 22.04
C LEU A 129 -8.85 9.03 21.98
N ASP A 130 -9.59 9.46 23.01
CA ASP A 130 -11.06 9.47 23.06
C ASP A 130 -11.61 10.89 22.92
N ALA A 131 -12.93 11.04 22.95
CA ALA A 131 -13.60 12.33 22.79
C ALA A 131 -13.21 13.39 23.86
N THR A 132 -12.70 12.96 25.01
CA THR A 132 -12.26 13.85 26.09
C THR A 132 -10.80 14.20 25.96
N SER A 133 -9.95 13.18 25.76
CA SER A 133 -8.50 13.34 25.67
C SER A 133 -8.06 14.06 24.39
N ILE A 134 -8.80 13.92 23.29
CA ILE A 134 -8.52 14.67 22.06
C ILE A 134 -8.61 16.18 22.27
N GLN A 135 -9.61 16.65 23.00
CA GLN A 135 -9.78 18.09 23.30
C GLN A 135 -8.61 18.64 24.11
N SER A 136 -8.10 17.84 25.07
CA SER A 136 -6.94 18.23 25.87
C SER A 136 -5.64 18.21 25.07
N TYR A 137 -5.49 17.26 24.14
CA TYR A 137 -4.32 17.13 23.29
C TYR A 137 -4.21 18.25 22.25
N SER A 138 -5.32 18.57 21.60
CA SER A 138 -5.38 19.55 20.51
C SER A 138 -5.57 20.99 20.97
N GLY A 139 -5.73 21.23 22.28
CA GLY A 139 -6.01 22.57 22.79
C GLY A 139 -7.42 23.06 22.46
N GLY A 140 -8.34 22.14 22.11
CA GLY A 140 -9.70 22.41 21.68
C GLY A 140 -9.93 22.37 20.17
N ASP A 141 -8.89 21.99 19.40
CA ASP A 141 -9.03 21.75 17.97
C ASP A 141 -10.04 20.62 17.72
N ASP A 142 -10.83 20.74 16.70
CA ASP A 142 -11.70 19.68 16.25
C ASP A 142 -11.00 18.74 15.23
N LEU A 143 -11.69 17.68 14.82
CA LEU A 143 -11.16 16.72 13.86
C LEU A 143 -10.87 17.31 12.48
N SER A 144 -11.45 18.49 12.15
CA SER A 144 -11.23 19.12 10.84
C SER A 144 -9.81 19.63 10.63
N THR A 145 -9.03 19.79 11.71
CA THR A 145 -7.62 20.19 11.63
C THR A 145 -6.66 19.03 11.38
N TYR A 146 -7.15 17.79 11.40
CA TYR A 146 -6.35 16.59 11.13
C TYR A 146 -6.64 16.03 9.76
N SER A 147 -5.59 15.52 9.12
CA SER A 147 -5.69 14.91 7.79
C SER A 147 -6.57 13.67 7.77
N GLU A 148 -7.36 13.55 6.74
CA GLU A 148 -8.17 12.38 6.42
C GLU A 148 -7.55 11.62 5.24
N PRO A 149 -7.97 10.37 4.95
CA PRO A 149 -7.64 9.71 3.69
C PRO A 149 -8.01 10.60 2.51
N ASN A 150 -7.07 10.80 1.58
CA ASN A 150 -7.26 11.76 0.49
C ASN A 150 -8.46 11.38 -0.38
N SER A 151 -9.55 12.13 -0.24
CA SER A 151 -10.80 11.91 -0.95
C SER A 151 -10.72 12.21 -2.45
N LYS A 152 -9.72 12.96 -2.86
CA LYS A 152 -9.49 13.26 -4.27
C LYS A 152 -9.05 12.03 -5.06
N PHE A 153 -8.34 11.09 -4.42
CA PHE A 153 -7.75 9.93 -5.08
C PHE A 153 -8.29 8.60 -4.54
N LEU A 154 -8.25 8.38 -3.22
CA LEU A 154 -8.41 7.06 -2.63
C LEU A 154 -9.85 6.70 -2.28
N MET A 155 -10.67 7.70 -1.93
CA MET A 155 -11.98 7.48 -1.33
C MET A 155 -13.15 7.66 -2.32
N SER A 156 -12.90 7.41 -3.60
CA SER A 156 -13.97 7.36 -4.60
C SER A 156 -14.79 6.08 -4.47
N GLU A 157 -16.11 6.17 -4.65
CA GLU A 157 -16.98 4.99 -4.78
C GLU A 157 -16.57 4.10 -5.97
N GLY A 158 -15.92 4.66 -6.98
CA GLY A 158 -15.38 3.91 -8.14
C GLY A 158 -13.94 3.43 -7.95
N ALA A 159 -13.30 3.68 -6.81
CA ALA A 159 -11.92 3.29 -6.57
C ALA A 159 -11.72 1.77 -6.73
N PRO A 160 -10.58 1.33 -7.28
CA PRO A 160 -10.26 -0.09 -7.36
C PRO A 160 -10.10 -0.69 -5.96
N MET A 161 -10.42 -1.97 -5.82
CA MET A 161 -10.08 -2.76 -4.64
C MET A 161 -9.03 -3.80 -5.00
N PHE A 162 -7.89 -3.71 -4.33
CA PHE A 162 -6.75 -4.60 -4.57
C PHE A 162 -6.80 -5.81 -3.64
N TRP A 163 -6.64 -7.00 -4.20
CA TRP A 163 -6.51 -8.26 -3.46
C TRP A 163 -5.08 -8.58 -3.14
N GLN A 164 -4.20 -8.29 -4.09
CA GLN A 164 -2.76 -8.39 -3.94
C GLN A 164 -2.07 -7.53 -4.98
N THR A 165 -1.11 -6.70 -4.55
CA THR A 165 -0.30 -5.87 -5.43
C THR A 165 1.04 -6.54 -5.76
N TYR A 166 1.67 -6.10 -6.84
CA TYR A 166 3.03 -6.53 -7.18
C TYR A 166 4.04 -6.00 -6.15
N ALA A 167 3.85 -4.79 -5.66
CA ALA A 167 4.67 -4.24 -4.58
C ALA A 167 4.72 -5.18 -3.37
N GLU A 168 3.56 -5.70 -2.94
CA GLU A 168 3.52 -6.69 -1.86
C GLU A 168 4.34 -7.94 -2.16
N VAL A 169 4.35 -8.38 -3.42
CA VAL A 169 5.12 -9.56 -3.82
C VAL A 169 6.63 -9.29 -3.74
N GLU A 170 7.08 -8.12 -4.18
CA GLU A 170 8.49 -7.72 -4.07
C GLU A 170 8.93 -7.60 -2.61
N PHE A 171 8.10 -7.03 -1.70
CA PHE A 171 8.38 -7.06 -0.26
C PHE A 171 8.62 -8.48 0.27
N MET A 172 7.77 -9.40 -0.16
CA MET A 172 7.90 -10.80 0.24
C MET A 172 9.11 -11.49 -0.37
N LEU A 173 9.52 -11.14 -1.59
CA LEU A 173 10.74 -11.63 -2.23
C LEU A 173 11.99 -11.09 -1.53
N ALA A 174 12.01 -9.79 -1.20
CA ALA A 174 13.08 -9.17 -0.41
C ALA A 174 13.22 -9.85 0.96
N GLU A 175 12.12 -10.05 1.68
CA GLU A 175 12.12 -10.75 2.97
C GLU A 175 12.62 -12.20 2.83
N ALA A 176 12.19 -12.94 1.82
CA ALA A 176 12.63 -14.31 1.56
C ALA A 176 14.12 -14.39 1.18
N ALA A 177 14.62 -13.39 0.44
CA ALA A 177 16.03 -13.26 0.10
C ALA A 177 16.90 -13.05 1.34
N VAL A 178 16.49 -12.14 2.24
CA VAL A 178 17.20 -11.85 3.50
C VAL A 178 17.15 -13.03 4.46
N ARG A 179 15.98 -13.65 4.64
CA ARG A 179 15.80 -14.73 5.62
C ARG A 179 16.43 -16.05 5.24
N TRP A 180 16.31 -16.41 3.98
CA TRP A 180 16.58 -17.78 3.53
C TRP A 180 17.49 -17.90 2.30
N GLY A 181 17.91 -16.76 1.75
CA GLY A 181 18.69 -16.76 0.49
C GLY A 181 17.87 -17.20 -0.71
N LEU A 182 16.54 -17.14 -0.66
CA LEU A 182 15.65 -17.38 -1.80
C LEU A 182 15.61 -16.16 -2.72
N ALA A 183 14.90 -16.22 -3.84
CA ALA A 183 14.70 -15.09 -4.76
C ALA A 183 16.01 -14.38 -5.15
N GLY A 184 17.08 -15.14 -5.46
CA GLY A 184 18.38 -14.58 -5.83
C GLY A 184 19.32 -14.30 -4.66
N GLY A 185 18.90 -14.54 -3.43
CA GLY A 185 19.71 -14.40 -2.21
C GLY A 185 19.90 -12.97 -1.76
N ALA A 186 20.75 -12.80 -0.75
CA ALA A 186 20.96 -11.49 -0.10
C ALA A 186 21.45 -10.40 -1.07
N THR A 187 22.09 -10.74 -2.16
CA THR A 187 22.55 -9.80 -3.20
C THR A 187 21.40 -9.27 -4.06
N ALA A 188 20.26 -9.97 -4.11
CA ALA A 188 19.06 -9.51 -4.82
C ALA A 188 18.09 -8.76 -3.91
N ALA A 189 18.30 -8.80 -2.60
CA ALA A 189 17.40 -8.16 -1.64
C ALA A 189 17.27 -6.64 -1.84
N GLU A 190 18.37 -5.96 -2.20
CA GLU A 190 18.38 -4.54 -2.53
C GLU A 190 17.53 -4.26 -3.77
N THR A 191 17.71 -5.05 -4.85
CA THR A 191 16.91 -4.90 -6.08
C THR A 191 15.43 -5.10 -5.79
N HIS A 192 15.07 -6.14 -5.03
CA HIS A 192 13.68 -6.36 -4.64
C HIS A 192 13.12 -5.21 -3.79
N TYR A 193 13.94 -4.62 -2.89
CA TYR A 193 13.55 -3.44 -2.11
C TYR A 193 13.28 -2.22 -3.01
N GLU A 194 14.15 -1.93 -3.97
CA GLU A 194 13.96 -0.82 -4.90
C GLU A 194 12.75 -1.05 -5.83
N ASP A 195 12.57 -2.28 -6.32
CA ASP A 195 11.42 -2.66 -7.15
C ASP A 195 10.10 -2.57 -6.36
N GLU A 196 10.09 -2.94 -5.07
CA GLU A 196 8.92 -2.84 -4.21
C GLU A 196 8.47 -1.39 -4.02
N VAL A 197 9.41 -0.49 -3.67
CA VAL A 197 9.15 0.95 -3.49
C VAL A 197 8.63 1.56 -4.79
N THR A 198 9.31 1.23 -5.90
CA THR A 198 8.92 1.70 -7.23
C THR A 198 7.51 1.22 -7.59
N ALA A 199 7.23 -0.07 -7.41
CA ALA A 199 5.93 -0.65 -7.71
C ALA A 199 4.82 -0.04 -6.83
N ALA A 200 5.11 0.16 -5.52
CA ALA A 200 4.18 0.76 -4.55
C ALA A 200 3.82 2.21 -4.89
N MET A 201 4.75 2.98 -5.41
CA MET A 201 4.49 4.35 -5.84
C MET A 201 3.76 4.40 -7.17
N LYS A 202 4.12 3.53 -8.12
CA LYS A 202 3.52 3.51 -9.46
C LYS A 202 2.07 3.02 -9.49
N TYR A 203 1.69 2.03 -8.66
CA TYR A 203 0.32 1.52 -8.72
C TYR A 203 -0.72 2.53 -8.22
N LEU A 204 -0.32 3.56 -7.49
CA LEU A 204 -1.24 4.61 -7.01
C LEU A 204 -1.97 5.32 -8.16
N ALA A 205 -1.35 5.40 -9.33
CA ALA A 205 -2.00 5.92 -10.54
C ALA A 205 -3.24 5.10 -11.00
N MET A 206 -3.41 3.87 -10.47
CA MET A 206 -4.61 3.07 -10.74
C MET A 206 -5.84 3.58 -9.99
N TYR A 207 -5.67 4.34 -8.90
CA TYR A 207 -6.78 5.02 -8.22
C TYR A 207 -7.25 6.23 -9.02
N ASP A 208 -6.32 7.06 -9.46
CA ASP A 208 -6.55 8.26 -10.26
C ASP A 208 -5.24 8.67 -10.96
N PRO A 209 -5.26 9.10 -12.23
CA PRO A 209 -4.05 9.58 -12.90
C PRO A 209 -3.34 10.73 -12.17
N GLY A 210 -4.05 11.55 -11.39
CA GLY A 210 -3.48 12.61 -10.57
C GLY A 210 -2.69 12.12 -9.36
N ALA A 211 -2.89 10.86 -8.95
CA ALA A 211 -2.12 10.21 -7.90
C ALA A 211 -0.75 9.68 -8.37
N ALA A 212 -0.45 9.79 -9.68
CA ALA A 212 0.81 9.31 -10.24
C ALA A 212 2.01 9.99 -9.58
N ILE A 213 3.00 9.19 -9.20
CA ILE A 213 4.31 9.62 -8.73
C ILE A 213 5.29 9.42 -9.90
N SER A 214 6.03 10.45 -10.25
CA SER A 214 6.94 10.44 -11.39
C SER A 214 8.19 9.59 -11.11
N ASP A 215 8.83 9.09 -12.19
CA ASP A 215 10.09 8.36 -12.07
C ASP A 215 11.19 9.20 -11.39
N ALA A 216 11.17 10.53 -11.57
CA ALA A 216 12.10 11.42 -10.91
C ALA A 216 11.88 11.47 -9.39
N GLU A 217 10.62 11.62 -8.93
CA GLU A 217 10.29 11.60 -7.49
C GLU A 217 10.64 10.24 -6.85
N ILE A 218 10.45 9.14 -7.57
CA ILE A 218 10.80 7.79 -7.10
C ILE A 218 12.32 7.66 -6.97
N SER A 219 13.07 8.11 -7.98
CA SER A 219 14.53 8.09 -7.96
C SER A 219 15.09 8.94 -6.81
N ASP A 220 14.60 10.17 -6.65
CA ASP A 220 15.00 11.08 -5.58
C ASP A 220 14.73 10.46 -4.19
N TYR A 221 13.59 9.78 -4.05
CA TYR A 221 13.22 9.08 -2.81
C TYR A 221 14.18 7.91 -2.51
N LEU A 222 14.49 7.06 -3.49
CA LEU A 222 15.39 5.92 -3.33
C LEU A 222 16.82 6.38 -3.03
N ASP A 223 17.29 7.45 -3.67
CA ASP A 223 18.59 8.04 -3.41
C ASP A 223 18.71 8.60 -1.97
N ALA A 224 17.61 9.17 -1.46
CA ALA A 224 17.55 9.70 -0.08
C ALA A 224 17.35 8.61 0.98
N ASN A 225 16.74 7.48 0.61
CA ASN A 225 16.38 6.36 1.49
C ASN A 225 16.97 5.02 0.97
N PRO A 226 18.30 4.90 0.82
CA PRO A 226 18.92 3.72 0.24
C PRO A 226 18.69 2.47 1.09
N TYR A 227 18.78 1.31 0.45
CA TYR A 227 18.71 0.03 1.15
C TYR A 227 19.83 -0.11 2.20
N ASP A 228 19.43 -0.52 3.40
CA ASP A 228 20.35 -0.80 4.51
C ASP A 228 20.37 -2.29 4.84
N ALA A 229 21.37 -3.00 4.31
CA ALA A 229 21.55 -4.43 4.57
C ALA A 229 21.72 -4.76 6.07
N GLY A 230 22.18 -3.81 6.89
CA GLY A 230 22.32 -3.98 8.35
C GLY A 230 20.97 -3.97 9.07
N ASN A 231 19.95 -3.37 8.48
CA ASN A 231 18.60 -3.25 9.04
C ASN A 231 17.49 -3.69 8.06
N ALA A 232 17.84 -4.59 7.14
CA ALA A 232 17.04 -4.96 5.99
C ALA A 232 15.59 -5.33 6.31
N LEU A 233 15.38 -6.24 7.29
CA LEU A 233 14.02 -6.70 7.60
C LEU A 233 13.13 -5.61 8.18
N GLU A 234 13.66 -4.70 8.98
CA GLU A 234 12.87 -3.58 9.50
C GLU A 234 12.54 -2.59 8.38
N GLN A 235 13.50 -2.30 7.51
CA GLN A 235 13.31 -1.40 6.38
C GLN A 235 12.27 -1.95 5.40
N ILE A 236 12.37 -3.22 5.00
CA ILE A 236 11.40 -3.91 4.15
C ILE A 236 10.00 -3.88 4.80
N ASN A 237 9.89 -4.26 6.08
CA ASN A 237 8.59 -4.28 6.75
C ASN A 237 7.99 -2.87 6.93
N THR A 238 8.82 -1.85 7.13
CA THR A 238 8.36 -0.45 7.18
C THR A 238 7.77 -0.03 5.84
N GLN A 239 8.48 -0.29 4.75
CA GLN A 239 7.96 0.02 3.41
C GLN A 239 6.70 -0.77 3.08
N TYR A 240 6.65 -2.05 3.46
CA TYR A 240 5.45 -2.86 3.31
C TYR A 240 4.25 -2.24 4.05
N TYR A 241 4.44 -1.77 5.28
CA TYR A 241 3.39 -1.07 6.05
C TYR A 241 2.95 0.24 5.38
N LEU A 242 3.86 0.98 4.74
CA LEU A 242 3.56 2.23 4.04
C LEU A 242 2.86 2.01 2.69
N ALA A 243 2.92 0.81 2.11
CA ALA A 243 2.43 0.50 0.77
C ALA A 243 1.03 -0.12 0.71
N ILE A 244 0.50 -0.65 1.85
CA ILE A 244 -0.75 -1.43 1.89
C ILE A 244 -1.83 -0.84 2.77
#